data_0727cabe5806e046161fdce5337fbb13
#
_entry.id   0727cabe5806e046161fdce5337fbb13
#
_cell.length_a   1.000
_cell.length_b   1.000
_cell.length_c   1.000
_cell.angle_alpha   90.00
_cell.angle_beta   90.00
_cell.angle_gamma   90.00
#
_symmetry.space_group_name_H-M   'P 1'
#
loop_
_entity.id
_entity.type
_entity.pdbx_description
1 polymer ?
#
loop_
_entity_poly.entity_id
_entity_poly.type
_entity_poly.pdbx_seq_one_letter_code
_entity_poly.pdbx_strand_id
1 'polypeptide(L)'
;MENTNRIVLSCPKDSYVSLQHIDKIYDNGVQAVFDFNLDIKKHEFIVFVGPSGCGKSTTLRMLAGLENITSGHLFIDGEYVNDVTPKDRNIAMVFQSYALYPHMSVYDNLAYSLKINKIPTKILLKEDKAKIASIEGELNYVYKQFRKINKEKDELNKLSNQKENSIRDLESIKDQKKAEKLQKEIAKLDKKLVNINEVDDEYEHLNKKVDEFSNLLQEAKENAHYEMHIDEAHCNELEKAIEFARSNGNEVHAKELEVALNKAQTTEVPVTKLKHLSKNEINLRVHEAARILQIEEYLDRKPKALSGGQRQRVALGRAIVRHAKVFLMDEPLSNLDAKLRVQMRSEIVRLHNDLNATTIYVTHDQTEAMTMATRIVIMKLGHIQQIGTPSEIYRNPANLFVAGFIGSPAMNFFNADYKDGILTFEDKTKIKLPDAVINGKFIPSKVILGVRPEDIHPGDGEHAREFPESIIELKVKVAELLGSEYFIHSDFNGKNLIAKIEANKPIAVDEKIKVCFNLRKIHLFDIETEKCIF
;
A
#
# COMPACT_ATOMS: atom_id res chain seq x y z
N MET A 1 20.45 15.46 -42.32
CA MET A 1 20.58 14.01 -42.08
C MET A 1 20.58 13.84 -40.57
N GLU A 2 19.39 13.74 -39.98
CA GLU A 2 19.23 13.53 -38.55
C GLU A 2 19.37 12.04 -38.27
N ASN A 3 20.44 11.71 -37.55
CA ASN A 3 20.61 10.37 -36.96
C ASN A 3 19.59 10.23 -35.82
N THR A 4 18.37 9.83 -36.13
CA THR A 4 17.44 9.29 -35.15
C THR A 4 17.94 7.90 -34.75
N ASN A 5 18.77 7.83 -33.71
CA ASN A 5 18.94 6.60 -32.93
C ASN A 5 17.55 6.15 -32.45
N ARG A 6 16.89 5.26 -33.21
CA ARG A 6 15.71 4.54 -32.71
C ARG A 6 16.19 3.64 -31.58
N ILE A 7 15.99 4.12 -30.36
CA ILE A 7 16.14 3.32 -29.16
C ILE A 7 15.17 2.15 -29.32
N VAL A 8 15.71 0.94 -29.35
CA VAL A 8 14.88 -0.29 -29.32
C VAL A 8 14.24 -0.33 -27.95
N LEU A 9 12.96 0.01 -27.91
CA LEU A 9 12.17 0.02 -26.68
C LEU A 9 11.93 -1.42 -26.26
N SER A 10 12.61 -1.84 -25.20
CA SER A 10 12.38 -3.15 -24.59
C SER A 10 12.10 -2.97 -23.10
N CYS A 11 11.16 -3.75 -22.58
CA CYS A 11 10.98 -3.87 -21.14
C CYS A 11 12.24 -4.50 -20.53
N PRO A 12 12.83 -3.96 -19.44
CA PRO A 12 13.95 -4.58 -18.76
C PRO A 12 13.58 -6.01 -18.30
N LYS A 13 14.50 -6.98 -18.48
CA LYS A 13 14.24 -8.42 -18.24
C LYS A 13 13.67 -8.75 -16.85
N ASP A 14 14.00 -7.95 -15.84
CA ASP A 14 13.60 -8.17 -14.45
C ASP A 14 12.42 -7.26 -14.01
N SER A 15 11.87 -6.45 -14.93
CA SER A 15 10.78 -5.51 -14.63
C SER A 15 9.42 -6.11 -14.98
N TYR A 16 8.48 -6.02 -14.05
CA TYR A 16 7.09 -6.40 -14.28
C TYR A 16 6.23 -5.23 -14.73
N VAL A 17 6.50 -4.03 -14.17
CA VAL A 17 5.95 -2.75 -14.64
C VAL A 17 7.12 -1.81 -14.86
N SER A 18 7.24 -1.24 -16.06
CA SER A 18 8.31 -0.31 -16.41
C SER A 18 7.73 0.99 -16.95
N LEU A 19 8.09 2.09 -16.30
CA LEU A 19 7.80 3.45 -16.73
C LEU A 19 9.12 4.06 -17.24
N GLN A 20 9.16 4.44 -18.51
CA GLN A 20 10.37 4.95 -19.18
C GLN A 20 10.10 6.33 -19.74
N HIS A 21 10.81 7.34 -19.22
CA HIS A 21 10.75 8.73 -19.65
C HIS A 21 9.30 9.27 -19.72
N ILE A 22 8.48 8.95 -18.72
CA ILE A 22 7.08 9.36 -18.68
C ILE A 22 6.94 10.82 -18.35
N ASP A 23 6.32 11.56 -19.26
CA ASP A 23 5.89 12.94 -19.05
C ASP A 23 4.36 13.04 -19.08
N LYS A 24 3.82 13.96 -18.30
CA LYS A 24 2.41 14.35 -18.37
C LYS A 24 2.25 15.85 -18.42
N ILE A 25 1.72 16.33 -19.53
CA ILE A 25 1.31 17.71 -19.74
C ILE A 25 -0.21 17.71 -19.97
N TYR A 26 -0.94 18.50 -19.21
CA TYR A 26 -2.38 18.70 -19.37
C TYR A 26 -2.69 19.71 -20.47
N ASP A 27 -3.93 19.73 -20.97
CA ASP A 27 -4.37 20.61 -22.06
C ASP A 27 -4.21 22.11 -21.74
N ASN A 28 -4.21 22.46 -20.46
CA ASN A 28 -3.94 23.83 -19.99
C ASN A 28 -2.44 24.20 -19.94
N GLY A 29 -1.56 23.34 -20.44
CA GLY A 29 -0.11 23.53 -20.48
C GLY A 29 0.63 23.20 -19.17
N VAL A 30 -0.08 22.80 -18.11
CA VAL A 30 0.56 22.42 -16.84
C VAL A 30 1.20 21.05 -16.96
N GLN A 31 2.51 20.98 -16.77
CA GLN A 31 3.23 19.70 -16.65
C GLN A 31 3.17 19.19 -15.22
N ALA A 32 2.61 18.00 -15.04
CA ALA A 32 2.38 17.38 -13.74
C ALA A 32 3.38 16.27 -13.39
N VAL A 33 4.04 15.69 -14.40
CA VAL A 33 5.05 14.63 -14.24
C VAL A 33 6.16 14.92 -15.25
N PHE A 34 7.41 14.81 -14.79
CA PHE A 34 8.61 15.11 -15.55
C PHE A 34 9.55 13.92 -15.55
N ASP A 35 9.87 13.40 -16.73
CA ASP A 35 10.86 12.34 -16.96
C ASP A 35 10.84 11.22 -15.90
N PHE A 36 9.64 10.67 -15.66
CA PHE A 36 9.44 9.69 -14.60
C PHE A 36 9.94 8.31 -15.07
N ASN A 37 10.98 7.81 -14.41
CA ASN A 37 11.62 6.53 -14.70
C ASN A 37 11.52 5.61 -13.48
N LEU A 38 10.90 4.43 -13.64
CA LEU A 38 10.74 3.45 -12.57
C LEU A 38 10.53 2.05 -13.11
N ASP A 39 11.35 1.12 -12.66
CA ASP A 39 11.16 -0.30 -12.86
C ASP A 39 10.67 -0.97 -11.58
N ILE A 40 9.56 -1.69 -11.67
CA ILE A 40 8.91 -2.38 -10.56
C ILE A 40 9.00 -3.88 -10.83
N LYS A 41 9.53 -4.62 -9.86
CA LYS A 41 9.64 -6.08 -9.94
C LYS A 41 8.30 -6.75 -9.64
N LYS A 42 8.19 -8.01 -10.04
CA LYS A 42 7.03 -8.82 -9.69
C LYS A 42 6.91 -8.99 -8.18
N HIS A 43 5.69 -8.94 -7.66
CA HIS A 43 5.39 -9.06 -6.22
C HIS A 43 6.02 -7.98 -5.34
N GLU A 44 6.32 -6.82 -5.89
CA GLU A 44 6.84 -5.69 -5.14
C GLU A 44 5.71 -4.79 -4.63
N PHE A 45 5.87 -4.23 -3.41
CA PHE A 45 4.96 -3.22 -2.85
C PHE A 45 5.62 -1.85 -2.95
N ILE A 46 5.28 -1.10 -3.98
CA ILE A 46 5.80 0.24 -4.24
C ILE A 46 4.87 1.30 -3.67
N VAL A 47 5.42 2.27 -2.92
CA VAL A 47 4.64 3.40 -2.40
C VAL A 47 5.13 4.71 -3.00
N PHE A 48 4.24 5.44 -3.66
CA PHE A 48 4.48 6.83 -4.08
C PHE A 48 4.05 7.76 -2.95
N VAL A 49 4.99 8.56 -2.45
CA VAL A 49 4.75 9.50 -1.35
C VAL A 49 5.29 10.88 -1.67
N GLY A 50 4.66 11.92 -1.12
CA GLY A 50 5.06 13.32 -1.34
C GLY A 50 3.91 14.28 -1.05
N PRO A 51 4.14 15.60 -1.11
CA PRO A 51 3.14 16.62 -0.89
C PRO A 51 1.94 16.53 -1.84
N SER A 52 0.83 17.16 -1.49
CA SER A 52 -0.33 17.26 -2.38
C SER A 52 0.05 17.96 -3.69
N GLY A 53 -0.45 17.46 -4.82
CA GLY A 53 -0.18 18.04 -6.13
C GLY A 53 1.19 17.70 -6.76
N CYS A 54 2.00 16.81 -6.16
CA CYS A 54 3.31 16.45 -6.72
C CYS A 54 3.27 15.36 -7.82
N GLY A 55 2.11 15.00 -8.36
CA GLY A 55 2.00 14.10 -9.51
C GLY A 55 1.69 12.63 -9.20
N LYS A 56 1.63 12.18 -7.93
CA LYS A 56 1.40 10.78 -7.52
C LYS A 56 0.15 10.14 -8.15
N SER A 57 -1.02 10.72 -7.89
CA SER A 57 -2.30 10.20 -8.43
C SER A 57 -2.36 10.32 -9.96
N THR A 58 -1.71 11.34 -10.54
CA THR A 58 -1.59 11.44 -12.00
C THR A 58 -0.79 10.28 -12.57
N THR A 59 0.36 9.95 -11.99
CA THR A 59 1.18 8.78 -12.38
C THR A 59 0.40 7.48 -12.22
N LEU A 60 -0.31 7.32 -11.09
CA LEU A 60 -1.15 6.13 -10.86
C LEU A 60 -2.28 6.02 -11.89
N ARG A 61 -2.91 7.14 -12.28
CA ARG A 61 -3.97 7.15 -13.29
C ARG A 61 -3.44 6.86 -14.69
N MET A 62 -2.23 7.28 -15.03
CA MET A 62 -1.56 6.90 -16.28
C MET A 62 -1.29 5.38 -16.32
N LEU A 63 -0.82 4.80 -15.21
CA LEU A 63 -0.69 3.33 -15.06
C LEU A 63 -2.03 2.63 -15.27
N ALA A 64 -3.10 3.19 -14.71
CA ALA A 64 -4.44 2.65 -14.86
C ALA A 64 -5.04 2.82 -16.27
N GLY A 65 -4.45 3.64 -17.13
CA GLY A 65 -5.02 4.02 -18.42
C GLY A 65 -6.23 4.97 -18.31
N LEU A 66 -6.40 5.59 -17.13
CA LEU A 66 -7.43 6.60 -16.87
C LEU A 66 -6.96 8.02 -17.25
N GLU A 67 -5.68 8.17 -17.50
CA GLU A 67 -5.04 9.39 -17.94
C GLU A 67 -4.04 9.06 -19.05
N ASN A 68 -4.02 9.86 -20.10
CA ASN A 68 -3.11 9.65 -21.22
C ASN A 68 -1.68 10.07 -20.84
N ILE A 69 -0.71 9.30 -21.28
CA ILE A 69 0.71 9.63 -21.22
C ILE A 69 0.99 10.63 -22.36
N THR A 70 1.70 11.74 -22.08
CA THR A 70 2.05 12.73 -23.10
C THR A 70 3.29 12.28 -23.89
N SER A 71 4.32 11.79 -23.22
CA SER A 71 5.52 11.17 -23.82
C SER A 71 6.06 10.07 -22.91
N GLY A 72 6.90 9.22 -23.47
CA GLY A 72 7.47 8.07 -22.77
C GLY A 72 6.69 6.78 -22.99
N HIS A 73 7.10 5.71 -22.31
CA HIS A 73 6.63 4.36 -22.58
C HIS A 73 6.30 3.62 -21.29
N LEU A 74 5.13 2.97 -21.28
CA LEU A 74 4.67 2.14 -20.17
C LEU A 74 4.57 0.68 -20.62
N PHE A 75 5.19 -0.20 -19.86
CA PHE A 75 5.11 -1.65 -20.05
C PHE A 75 4.53 -2.32 -18.80
N ILE A 76 3.68 -3.33 -18.99
CA ILE A 76 3.14 -4.19 -17.94
C ILE A 76 3.28 -5.64 -18.42
N ASP A 77 3.95 -6.49 -17.63
CA ASP A 77 4.21 -7.91 -17.96
C ASP A 77 4.91 -8.06 -19.33
N GLY A 78 5.80 -7.11 -19.67
CA GLY A 78 6.52 -7.07 -20.95
C GLY A 78 5.75 -6.45 -22.12
N GLU A 79 4.46 -6.18 -21.99
CA GLU A 79 3.61 -5.61 -23.04
C GLU A 79 3.59 -4.08 -22.97
N TYR A 80 3.71 -3.42 -24.13
CA TYR A 80 3.52 -1.96 -24.26
C TYR A 80 2.03 -1.62 -24.14
N VAL A 81 1.67 -0.75 -23.16
CA VAL A 81 0.27 -0.53 -22.81
C VAL A 81 -0.20 0.92 -22.88
N ASN A 82 0.53 1.84 -23.49
CA ASN A 82 0.10 3.25 -23.57
C ASN A 82 -1.32 3.39 -24.16
N ASP A 83 -1.60 2.65 -25.24
CA ASP A 83 -2.86 2.72 -25.98
C ASP A 83 -3.89 1.64 -25.57
N VAL A 84 -3.52 0.81 -24.56
CA VAL A 84 -4.40 -0.25 -24.05
C VAL A 84 -5.42 0.34 -23.09
N THR A 85 -6.70 0.00 -23.29
CA THR A 85 -7.79 0.54 -22.45
C THR A 85 -7.70 0.01 -21.02
N PRO A 86 -8.21 0.76 -19.99
CA PRO A 86 -8.12 0.34 -18.58
C PRO A 86 -8.64 -1.06 -18.28
N LYS A 87 -9.70 -1.49 -18.98
CA LYS A 87 -10.31 -2.82 -18.78
C LYS A 87 -9.41 -3.97 -19.23
N ASP A 88 -8.52 -3.71 -20.19
CA ASP A 88 -7.68 -4.71 -20.86
C ASP A 88 -6.25 -4.78 -20.28
N ARG A 89 -5.88 -3.84 -19.40
CA ARG A 89 -4.55 -3.80 -18.73
C ARG A 89 -4.35 -4.83 -17.61
N ASN A 90 -5.33 -5.69 -17.32
CA ASN A 90 -5.30 -6.68 -16.24
C ASN A 90 -4.88 -6.12 -14.87
N ILE A 91 -5.34 -4.92 -14.55
CA ILE A 91 -5.10 -4.20 -13.31
C ILE A 91 -6.39 -4.08 -12.49
N ALA A 92 -6.25 -3.91 -11.19
CA ALA A 92 -7.34 -3.55 -10.29
C ALA A 92 -7.01 -2.23 -9.58
N MET A 93 -7.98 -1.31 -9.53
CA MET A 93 -7.79 0.00 -8.90
C MET A 93 -8.77 0.20 -7.74
N VAL A 94 -8.23 0.69 -6.62
CA VAL A 94 -8.98 1.16 -5.45
C VAL A 94 -8.86 2.68 -5.41
N PHE A 95 -10.00 3.37 -5.50
CA PHE A 95 -10.07 4.83 -5.52
C PHE A 95 -10.18 5.38 -4.09
N GLN A 96 -9.72 6.60 -3.88
CA GLN A 96 -9.83 7.35 -2.63
C GLN A 96 -11.28 7.44 -2.10
N SER A 97 -12.25 7.60 -3.00
CA SER A 97 -13.70 7.64 -2.67
C SER A 97 -14.36 6.28 -2.56
N TYR A 98 -13.56 5.18 -2.65
CA TYR A 98 -14.02 3.78 -2.73
C TYR A 98 -14.84 3.43 -3.97
N ALA A 99 -15.48 4.38 -4.64
CA ALA A 99 -16.31 4.26 -5.84
C ALA A 99 -17.31 3.08 -5.80
N LEU A 100 -17.93 2.82 -4.65
CA LEU A 100 -18.93 1.77 -4.48
C LEU A 100 -20.25 2.17 -5.15
N TYR A 101 -20.95 1.20 -5.72
CA TYR A 101 -22.30 1.37 -6.26
C TYR A 101 -23.30 1.44 -5.09
N PRO A 102 -23.87 2.61 -4.75
CA PRO A 102 -24.63 2.79 -3.51
C PRO A 102 -25.99 2.07 -3.49
N HIS A 103 -26.54 1.76 -4.67
CA HIS A 103 -27.81 1.06 -4.84
C HIS A 103 -27.68 -0.47 -4.78
N MET A 104 -26.47 -1.00 -4.97
CA MET A 104 -26.16 -2.42 -4.95
C MET A 104 -25.81 -2.90 -3.52
N SER A 105 -26.07 -4.18 -3.24
CA SER A 105 -25.56 -4.85 -2.04
C SER A 105 -24.03 -4.98 -2.08
N VAL A 106 -23.39 -5.35 -0.95
CA VAL A 106 -21.96 -5.71 -0.93
C VAL A 106 -21.69 -6.85 -1.91
N TYR A 107 -22.51 -7.90 -1.88
CA TYR A 107 -22.42 -9.02 -2.81
C TYR A 107 -22.44 -8.56 -4.27
N ASP A 108 -23.39 -7.69 -4.64
CA ASP A 108 -23.51 -7.22 -6.03
C ASP A 108 -22.35 -6.29 -6.41
N ASN A 109 -21.83 -5.49 -5.49
CA ASN A 109 -20.63 -4.70 -5.70
C ASN A 109 -19.43 -5.59 -6.05
N LEU A 110 -19.22 -6.70 -5.32
CA LEU A 110 -18.16 -7.65 -5.59
C LEU A 110 -18.40 -8.42 -6.90
N ALA A 111 -19.61 -8.90 -7.14
CA ALA A 111 -19.97 -9.72 -8.29
C ALA A 111 -20.02 -8.95 -9.61
N TYR A 112 -20.15 -7.61 -9.58
CA TYR A 112 -20.44 -6.79 -10.76
C TYR A 112 -19.44 -6.99 -11.90
N SER A 113 -18.16 -6.89 -11.61
CA SER A 113 -17.09 -7.05 -12.62
C SER A 113 -17.05 -8.48 -13.18
N LEU A 114 -17.34 -9.49 -12.36
CA LEU A 114 -17.38 -10.90 -12.78
C LEU A 114 -18.56 -11.23 -13.69
N LYS A 115 -19.69 -10.52 -13.51
CA LYS A 115 -20.91 -10.70 -14.34
C LYS A 115 -20.75 -10.12 -15.75
N ILE A 116 -19.99 -9.02 -15.90
CA ILE A 116 -19.88 -8.28 -17.16
C ILE A 116 -18.72 -8.78 -18.01
N ASN A 117 -17.58 -9.10 -17.38
CA ASN A 117 -16.36 -9.42 -18.12
C ASN A 117 -16.25 -10.92 -18.42
N LYS A 118 -15.71 -11.23 -19.60
CA LYS A 118 -15.19 -12.57 -19.89
C LYS A 118 -13.84 -12.71 -19.21
N ILE A 119 -13.60 -13.85 -18.59
CA ILE A 119 -12.36 -14.12 -17.83
C ILE A 119 -11.60 -15.23 -18.52
N PRO A 120 -10.27 -15.11 -18.72
CA PRO A 120 -9.43 -16.19 -19.20
C PRO A 120 -9.56 -17.39 -18.26
N THR A 121 -9.96 -18.51 -18.77
CA THR A 121 -10.17 -19.74 -18.00
C THR A 121 -9.49 -20.91 -18.71
N LYS A 122 -8.63 -21.62 -17.97
CA LYS A 122 -7.99 -22.84 -18.46
C LYS A 122 -9.04 -23.93 -18.66
N ILE A 123 -8.92 -24.71 -19.74
CA ILE A 123 -9.86 -25.80 -20.04
C ILE A 123 -9.40 -27.05 -19.33
N LEU A 124 -10.23 -27.52 -18.41
CA LEU A 124 -10.01 -28.78 -17.67
C LEU A 124 -10.37 -29.99 -18.54
N LEU A 125 -9.67 -31.10 -18.33
CA LEU A 125 -10.08 -32.39 -18.84
C LEU A 125 -11.44 -32.80 -18.23
N LYS A 126 -12.21 -33.63 -18.95
CA LYS A 126 -13.61 -33.96 -18.60
C LYS A 126 -13.76 -34.52 -17.18
N GLU A 127 -12.84 -35.38 -16.77
CA GLU A 127 -12.89 -36.05 -15.45
C GLU A 127 -12.68 -35.02 -14.31
N ASP A 128 -11.63 -34.21 -14.38
CA ASP A 128 -11.33 -33.19 -13.38
C ASP A 128 -12.40 -32.10 -13.35
N LYS A 129 -12.94 -31.75 -14.51
CA LYS A 129 -14.06 -30.80 -14.59
C LYS A 129 -15.30 -31.29 -13.84
N ALA A 130 -15.65 -32.58 -13.94
CA ALA A 130 -16.79 -33.15 -13.24
C ALA A 130 -16.56 -33.17 -11.72
N LYS A 131 -15.36 -33.59 -11.27
CA LYS A 131 -14.96 -33.62 -9.87
C LYS A 131 -14.99 -32.20 -9.25
N ILE A 132 -14.35 -31.23 -9.89
CA ILE A 132 -14.33 -29.83 -9.42
C ILE A 132 -15.74 -29.25 -9.38
N ALA A 133 -16.57 -29.47 -10.40
CA ALA A 133 -17.96 -28.98 -10.44
C ALA A 133 -18.82 -29.56 -9.31
N SER A 134 -18.59 -30.81 -8.89
CA SER A 134 -19.27 -31.42 -7.75
C SER A 134 -18.89 -30.73 -6.45
N ILE A 135 -17.60 -30.53 -6.18
CA ILE A 135 -17.11 -29.85 -4.97
C ILE A 135 -17.59 -28.39 -4.95
N GLU A 136 -17.54 -27.69 -6.08
CA GLU A 136 -18.05 -26.32 -6.20
C GLU A 136 -19.57 -26.27 -5.93
N GLY A 137 -20.32 -27.28 -6.32
CA GLY A 137 -21.75 -27.41 -6.01
C GLY A 137 -22.02 -27.53 -4.52
N GLU A 138 -21.31 -28.42 -3.83
CA GLU A 138 -21.40 -28.60 -2.37
C GLU A 138 -21.01 -27.34 -1.61
N LEU A 139 -19.87 -26.73 -1.95
CA LEU A 139 -19.42 -25.48 -1.33
C LEU A 139 -20.43 -24.34 -1.54
N ASN A 140 -21.03 -24.21 -2.73
CA ASN A 140 -22.09 -23.23 -3.00
C ASN A 140 -23.35 -23.50 -2.15
N TYR A 141 -23.69 -24.76 -1.92
CA TYR A 141 -24.78 -25.12 -1.02
C TYR A 141 -24.51 -24.67 0.40
N VAL A 142 -23.30 -24.95 0.92
CA VAL A 142 -22.87 -24.49 2.25
C VAL A 142 -22.91 -22.97 2.37
N TYR A 143 -22.43 -22.21 1.37
CA TYR A 143 -22.51 -20.74 1.37
C TYR A 143 -23.94 -20.20 1.39
N LYS A 144 -24.91 -20.89 0.75
CA LYS A 144 -26.32 -20.51 0.84
C LYS A 144 -26.87 -20.68 2.25
N GLN A 145 -26.52 -21.79 2.93
CA GLN A 145 -26.89 -22.01 4.34
C GLN A 145 -26.23 -20.93 5.22
N PHE A 146 -24.95 -20.69 5.04
CA PHE A 146 -24.20 -19.68 5.76
C PHE A 146 -24.82 -18.26 5.65
N ARG A 147 -25.25 -17.87 4.46
CA ARG A 147 -25.97 -16.58 4.28
C ARG A 147 -27.30 -16.53 5.00
N LYS A 148 -28.01 -17.65 5.11
CA LYS A 148 -29.27 -17.72 5.86
C LYS A 148 -29.04 -17.53 7.35
N ILE A 149 -28.08 -18.26 7.90
CA ILE A 149 -27.67 -18.16 9.30
C ILE A 149 -27.14 -16.77 9.65
N ASN A 150 -26.34 -16.16 8.80
CA ASN A 150 -25.87 -14.78 8.98
C ASN A 150 -27.01 -13.76 9.10
N LYS A 151 -28.08 -13.91 8.33
CA LYS A 151 -29.25 -13.03 8.43
C LYS A 151 -29.95 -13.21 9.77
N GLU A 152 -30.12 -14.45 10.19
CA GLU A 152 -30.75 -14.78 11.46
C GLU A 152 -29.92 -14.25 12.64
N LYS A 153 -28.61 -14.45 12.62
CA LYS A 153 -27.64 -13.88 13.57
C LYS A 153 -27.69 -12.35 13.61
N ASP A 154 -27.76 -11.68 12.47
CA ASP A 154 -27.91 -10.21 12.38
C ASP A 154 -29.22 -9.71 13.03
N GLU A 155 -30.32 -10.45 12.86
CA GLU A 155 -31.60 -10.13 13.48
C GLU A 155 -31.54 -10.32 14.99
N LEU A 156 -30.94 -11.42 15.46
CA LEU A 156 -30.75 -11.72 16.89
C LEU A 156 -29.84 -10.67 17.55
N ASN A 157 -28.73 -10.28 16.89
CA ASN A 157 -27.85 -9.23 17.40
C ASN A 157 -28.55 -7.86 17.52
N LYS A 158 -29.45 -7.50 16.59
CA LYS A 158 -30.26 -6.29 16.72
C LYS A 158 -31.20 -6.36 17.92
N LEU A 159 -31.83 -7.53 18.15
CA LEU A 159 -32.71 -7.74 19.31
C LEU A 159 -31.93 -7.72 20.62
N SER A 160 -30.71 -8.26 20.64
CA SER A 160 -29.81 -8.21 21.80
C SER A 160 -29.42 -6.76 22.15
N ASN A 161 -28.98 -5.97 21.16
CA ASN A 161 -28.67 -4.56 21.33
C ASN A 161 -29.88 -3.76 21.80
N GLN A 162 -31.07 -4.04 21.26
CA GLN A 162 -32.32 -3.41 21.72
C GLN A 162 -32.62 -3.76 23.19
N LYS A 163 -32.42 -5.02 23.58
CA LYS A 163 -32.56 -5.47 24.98
C LYS A 163 -31.59 -4.73 25.91
N GLU A 164 -30.31 -4.64 25.55
CA GLU A 164 -29.31 -3.92 26.34
C GLU A 164 -29.67 -2.43 26.53
N ASN A 165 -30.10 -1.75 25.46
CA ASN A 165 -30.56 -0.37 25.56
C ASN A 165 -31.78 -0.26 26.48
N SER A 166 -32.75 -1.17 26.35
CA SER A 166 -33.92 -1.20 27.23
C SER A 166 -33.56 -1.45 28.70
N ILE A 167 -32.53 -2.26 28.99
CA ILE A 167 -31.99 -2.45 30.34
C ILE A 167 -31.37 -1.17 30.89
N ARG A 168 -30.54 -0.49 30.11
CA ARG A 168 -29.92 0.81 30.51
C ARG A 168 -30.98 1.88 30.78
N ASP A 169 -32.00 1.94 29.93
CA ASP A 169 -33.13 2.85 30.12
C ASP A 169 -33.89 2.52 31.40
N LEU A 170 -34.10 1.23 31.71
CA LEU A 170 -34.77 0.78 32.95
C LEU A 170 -34.01 1.23 34.20
N GLU A 171 -32.66 1.16 34.19
CA GLU A 171 -31.83 1.59 35.32
C GLU A 171 -31.92 3.10 35.59
N SER A 172 -32.26 3.90 34.58
CA SER A 172 -32.37 5.36 34.65
C SER A 172 -33.75 5.90 34.98
N ILE A 173 -34.80 5.06 34.89
CA ILE A 173 -36.23 5.46 35.04
C ILE A 173 -36.68 5.43 36.49
N LYS A 174 -37.23 6.56 36.99
CA LYS A 174 -37.85 6.67 38.31
C LYS A 174 -39.38 6.44 38.31
N ASP A 175 -40.02 6.42 37.13
CA ASP A 175 -41.45 6.23 36.96
C ASP A 175 -41.83 4.77 36.92
N GLN A 176 -42.56 4.28 37.91
CA GLN A 176 -42.93 2.89 38.13
C GLN A 176 -43.73 2.30 36.96
N LYS A 177 -44.67 3.06 36.37
CA LYS A 177 -45.48 2.57 35.22
C LYS A 177 -44.69 2.41 33.96
N LYS A 178 -43.69 3.31 33.73
CA LYS A 178 -42.73 3.17 32.59
C LYS A 178 -41.81 2.00 32.80
N ALA A 179 -41.31 1.80 34.02
CA ALA A 179 -40.46 0.67 34.37
C ALA A 179 -41.16 -0.69 34.12
N GLU A 180 -42.42 -0.87 34.55
CA GLU A 180 -43.21 -2.06 34.28
C GLU A 180 -43.40 -2.34 32.78
N LYS A 181 -43.61 -1.30 31.96
CA LYS A 181 -43.75 -1.45 30.52
C LYS A 181 -42.45 -1.93 29.89
N LEU A 182 -41.31 -1.36 30.31
CA LEU A 182 -39.98 -1.73 29.81
C LEU A 182 -39.59 -3.15 30.22
N GLN A 183 -39.89 -3.58 31.45
CA GLN A 183 -39.71 -4.97 31.91
C GLN A 183 -40.47 -5.96 31.04
N LYS A 184 -41.73 -5.64 30.66
CA LYS A 184 -42.52 -6.49 29.75
C LYS A 184 -41.89 -6.56 28.34
N GLU A 185 -41.28 -5.47 27.88
CA GLU A 185 -40.57 -5.43 26.60
C GLU A 185 -39.30 -6.30 26.65
N ILE A 186 -38.49 -6.15 27.69
CA ILE A 186 -37.29 -6.97 27.92
C ILE A 186 -37.65 -8.47 27.95
N ALA A 187 -38.72 -8.86 28.69
CA ALA A 187 -39.18 -10.24 28.74
C ALA A 187 -39.66 -10.79 27.38
N LYS A 188 -40.18 -9.93 26.48
CA LYS A 188 -40.52 -10.33 25.11
C LYS A 188 -39.26 -10.53 24.26
N LEU A 189 -38.23 -9.67 24.44
CA LEU A 189 -36.94 -9.80 23.75
C LEU A 189 -36.21 -11.06 24.21
N ASP A 190 -36.24 -11.41 25.51
CA ASP A 190 -35.66 -12.63 26.03
C ASP A 190 -36.25 -13.88 25.37
N LYS A 191 -37.56 -13.95 25.19
CA LYS A 191 -38.22 -15.06 24.49
C LYS A 191 -37.77 -15.19 23.02
N LYS A 192 -37.44 -14.08 22.36
CA LYS A 192 -36.96 -14.11 20.97
C LYS A 192 -35.48 -14.47 20.86
N LEU A 193 -34.71 -14.31 21.94
CA LEU A 193 -33.28 -14.59 22.00
C LEU A 193 -32.95 -16.01 22.48
N VAL A 194 -33.95 -16.86 22.75
CA VAL A 194 -33.75 -18.23 23.27
C VAL A 194 -32.82 -19.07 22.39
N ASN A 195 -32.89 -18.89 21.07
CA ASN A 195 -32.16 -19.72 20.11
C ASN A 195 -30.80 -19.11 19.69
N ILE A 196 -30.30 -18.08 20.36
CA ILE A 196 -29.06 -17.41 19.93
C ILE A 196 -27.86 -18.35 19.94
N ASN A 197 -27.73 -19.21 20.92
CA ASN A 197 -26.65 -20.19 21.05
C ASN A 197 -26.71 -21.25 19.92
N GLU A 198 -27.93 -21.72 19.57
CA GLU A 198 -28.12 -22.69 18.48
C GLU A 198 -27.68 -22.10 17.13
N VAL A 199 -27.97 -20.80 16.90
CA VAL A 199 -27.56 -20.09 15.69
C VAL A 199 -26.05 -19.89 15.65
N ASP A 200 -25.42 -19.60 16.79
CA ASP A 200 -23.97 -19.49 16.89
C ASP A 200 -23.26 -20.83 16.64
N ASP A 201 -23.77 -21.93 17.21
CA ASP A 201 -23.25 -23.30 17.01
C ASP A 201 -23.39 -23.72 15.52
N GLU A 202 -24.54 -23.44 14.89
CA GLU A 202 -24.77 -23.73 13.48
C GLU A 202 -23.84 -22.88 12.59
N TYR A 203 -23.61 -21.61 12.93
CA TYR A 203 -22.66 -20.73 12.25
C TYR A 203 -21.24 -21.31 12.29
N GLU A 204 -20.76 -21.73 13.46
CA GLU A 204 -19.44 -22.35 13.60
C GLU A 204 -19.32 -23.66 12.81
N HIS A 205 -20.35 -24.47 12.84
CA HIS A 205 -20.39 -25.72 12.09
C HIS A 205 -20.31 -25.49 10.58
N LEU A 206 -21.07 -24.52 10.05
CA LEU A 206 -21.02 -24.17 8.63
C LEU A 206 -19.66 -23.57 8.26
N ASN A 207 -19.05 -22.80 9.14
CA ASN A 207 -17.73 -22.23 8.91
C ASN A 207 -16.66 -23.34 8.75
N LYS A 208 -16.68 -24.36 9.61
CA LYS A 208 -15.80 -25.54 9.47
C LYS A 208 -16.03 -26.29 8.15
N LYS A 209 -17.28 -26.43 7.71
CA LYS A 209 -17.60 -27.03 6.41
C LYS A 209 -17.08 -26.20 5.24
N VAL A 210 -17.15 -24.89 5.31
CA VAL A 210 -16.56 -24.00 4.29
C VAL A 210 -15.07 -24.21 4.20
N ASP A 211 -14.36 -24.34 5.34
CA ASP A 211 -12.92 -24.64 5.36
C ASP A 211 -12.62 -25.98 4.69
N GLU A 212 -13.35 -27.03 5.07
CA GLU A 212 -13.17 -28.37 4.53
C GLU A 212 -13.35 -28.40 3.00
N PHE A 213 -14.48 -27.89 2.50
CA PHE A 213 -14.76 -27.90 1.05
C PHE A 213 -13.84 -26.95 0.29
N SER A 214 -13.38 -25.82 0.89
CA SER A 214 -12.42 -24.93 0.26
C SER A 214 -11.07 -25.60 0.08
N ASN A 215 -10.59 -26.33 1.08
CA ASN A 215 -9.35 -27.10 1.00
C ASN A 215 -9.45 -28.21 -0.04
N LEU A 216 -10.57 -28.97 -0.06
CA LEU A 216 -10.82 -30.00 -1.08
C LEU A 216 -10.86 -29.41 -2.50
N LEU A 217 -11.44 -28.23 -2.67
CA LEU A 217 -11.50 -27.54 -3.96
C LEU A 217 -10.12 -27.08 -4.42
N GLN A 218 -9.31 -26.56 -3.49
CA GLN A 218 -7.94 -26.16 -3.77
C GLN A 218 -7.09 -27.36 -4.19
N GLU A 219 -7.13 -28.44 -3.43
CA GLU A 219 -6.42 -29.69 -3.75
C GLU A 219 -6.86 -30.26 -5.10
N ALA A 220 -8.16 -30.25 -5.38
CA ALA A 220 -8.69 -30.72 -6.68
C ALA A 220 -8.23 -29.84 -7.85
N LYS A 221 -8.07 -28.52 -7.64
CA LYS A 221 -7.57 -27.60 -8.68
C LYS A 221 -6.06 -27.71 -8.89
N GLU A 222 -5.28 -27.95 -7.82
CA GLU A 222 -3.83 -28.13 -7.89
C GLU A 222 -3.46 -29.44 -8.63
N ASN A 223 -4.23 -30.48 -8.43
CA ASN A 223 -4.03 -31.79 -9.07
C ASN A 223 -4.77 -31.93 -10.42
N ALA A 224 -5.42 -30.89 -10.91
CA ALA A 224 -6.24 -30.94 -12.11
C ALA A 224 -5.39 -30.94 -13.38
N HIS A 225 -5.81 -31.74 -14.34
CA HIS A 225 -5.22 -31.80 -15.68
C HIS A 225 -5.99 -30.89 -16.64
N TYR A 226 -5.25 -30.23 -17.53
CA TYR A 226 -5.78 -29.28 -18.49
C TYR A 226 -5.58 -29.78 -19.91
N GLU A 227 -6.42 -29.32 -20.84
CA GLU A 227 -6.13 -29.44 -22.26
C GLU A 227 -4.88 -28.61 -22.55
N MET A 228 -3.89 -29.22 -23.19
CA MET A 228 -2.59 -28.60 -23.48
C MET A 228 -2.42 -28.37 -24.97
N HIS A 229 -1.72 -27.32 -25.36
CA HIS A 229 -1.37 -27.00 -26.74
C HIS A 229 -0.05 -26.22 -26.78
N ILE A 230 0.57 -26.19 -27.96
CA ILE A 230 1.65 -25.24 -28.22
C ILE A 230 1.03 -23.90 -28.55
N ASP A 231 1.51 -22.83 -27.91
CA ASP A 231 1.02 -21.46 -28.14
C ASP A 231 1.59 -20.91 -29.47
N GLU A 232 0.91 -21.26 -30.56
CA GLU A 232 1.28 -20.82 -31.91
C GLU A 232 1.28 -19.28 -32.04
N ALA A 233 0.40 -18.57 -31.31
CA ALA A 233 0.34 -17.11 -31.34
C ALA A 233 1.61 -16.52 -30.76
N HIS A 234 2.07 -17.03 -29.61
CA HIS A 234 3.32 -16.61 -28.99
C HIS A 234 4.55 -16.97 -29.83
N CYS A 235 4.56 -18.15 -30.46
CA CYS A 235 5.61 -18.52 -31.40
C CYS A 235 5.69 -17.53 -32.58
N ASN A 236 4.58 -17.18 -33.20
CA ASN A 236 4.51 -16.20 -34.28
C ASN A 236 4.96 -14.79 -33.87
N GLU A 237 4.67 -14.39 -32.63
CA GLU A 237 5.16 -13.11 -32.08
C GLU A 237 6.67 -13.11 -31.91
N LEU A 238 7.25 -14.21 -31.41
CA LEU A 238 8.69 -14.38 -31.28
C LEU A 238 9.39 -14.39 -32.64
N GLU A 239 8.82 -15.04 -33.66
CA GLU A 239 9.34 -15.03 -35.04
C GLU A 239 9.41 -13.60 -35.60
N LYS A 240 8.34 -12.82 -35.45
CA LYS A 240 8.33 -11.41 -35.87
C LYS A 240 9.35 -10.57 -35.11
N ALA A 241 9.51 -10.81 -33.81
CA ALA A 241 10.50 -10.12 -32.98
C ALA A 241 11.95 -10.47 -33.42
N ILE A 242 12.22 -11.71 -33.82
CA ILE A 242 13.50 -12.14 -34.37
C ILE A 242 13.80 -11.44 -35.69
N GLU A 243 12.83 -11.39 -36.62
CA GLU A 243 12.98 -10.66 -37.88
C GLU A 243 13.27 -9.19 -37.66
N PHE A 244 12.55 -8.56 -36.73
CA PHE A 244 12.77 -7.16 -36.37
C PHE A 244 14.15 -6.92 -35.73
N ALA A 245 14.62 -7.79 -34.83
CA ALA A 245 15.94 -7.69 -34.21
C ALA A 245 17.06 -7.81 -35.27
N ARG A 246 16.93 -8.71 -36.23
CA ARG A 246 17.88 -8.88 -37.32
C ARG A 246 17.89 -7.69 -38.27
N SER A 247 16.71 -7.16 -38.65
CA SER A 247 16.61 -6.00 -39.52
C SER A 247 17.28 -4.74 -38.93
N ASN A 248 17.36 -4.68 -37.58
CA ASN A 248 18.02 -3.60 -36.85
C ASN A 248 19.49 -3.91 -36.50
N GLY A 249 20.06 -5.01 -36.98
CA GLY A 249 21.45 -5.39 -36.76
C GLY A 249 21.77 -5.90 -35.35
N ASN A 250 20.75 -6.25 -34.55
CA ASN A 250 20.95 -6.74 -33.17
C ASN A 250 20.95 -8.30 -33.13
N GLU A 251 22.03 -8.89 -33.65
CA GLU A 251 22.20 -10.34 -33.71
C GLU A 251 22.24 -11.04 -32.34
N VAL A 252 22.70 -10.34 -31.28
CA VAL A 252 22.73 -10.93 -29.93
C VAL A 252 21.30 -11.12 -29.43
N HIS A 253 20.46 -10.12 -29.58
CA HIS A 253 19.05 -10.19 -29.18
C HIS A 253 18.26 -11.17 -30.04
N ALA A 254 18.52 -11.23 -31.34
CA ALA A 254 17.90 -12.21 -32.22
C ALA A 254 18.19 -13.65 -31.78
N LYS A 255 19.42 -13.99 -31.37
CA LYS A 255 19.78 -15.30 -30.84
C LYS A 255 19.08 -15.61 -29.50
N GLU A 256 18.93 -14.64 -28.62
CA GLU A 256 18.16 -14.83 -27.37
C GLU A 256 16.70 -15.17 -27.65
N LEU A 257 16.08 -14.45 -28.60
CA LEU A 257 14.70 -14.71 -29.04
C LEU A 257 14.55 -16.07 -29.74
N GLU A 258 15.56 -16.54 -30.50
CA GLU A 258 15.57 -17.89 -31.08
C GLU A 258 15.57 -18.98 -30.02
N VAL A 259 16.32 -18.79 -28.93
CA VAL A 259 16.28 -19.72 -27.79
C VAL A 259 14.90 -19.72 -27.13
N ALA A 260 14.27 -18.55 -27.00
CA ALA A 260 12.92 -18.43 -26.47
C ALA A 260 11.89 -19.11 -27.40
N LEU A 261 12.02 -18.94 -28.72
CA LEU A 261 11.15 -19.56 -29.72
C LEU A 261 11.26 -21.09 -29.69
N ASN A 262 12.47 -21.63 -29.67
CA ASN A 262 12.69 -23.08 -29.57
C ASN A 262 12.06 -23.65 -28.29
N LYS A 263 12.14 -22.93 -27.16
CA LYS A 263 11.48 -23.31 -25.92
C LYS A 263 9.95 -23.24 -26.04
N ALA A 264 9.41 -22.17 -26.64
CA ALA A 264 7.97 -22.02 -26.84
C ALA A 264 7.38 -23.11 -27.76
N GLN A 265 8.10 -23.48 -28.83
CA GLN A 265 7.69 -24.53 -29.77
C GLN A 265 7.72 -25.93 -29.16
N THR A 266 8.45 -26.14 -28.06
CA THR A 266 8.56 -27.45 -27.38
C THR A 266 7.79 -27.52 -26.07
N THR A 267 7.26 -26.37 -25.55
CA THR A 267 6.56 -26.31 -24.27
C THR A 267 5.05 -26.19 -24.50
N GLU A 268 4.33 -27.21 -24.08
CA GLU A 268 2.87 -27.16 -24.05
C GLU A 268 2.36 -26.27 -22.92
N VAL A 269 1.37 -25.44 -23.20
CA VAL A 269 0.68 -24.57 -22.25
C VAL A 269 -0.79 -24.92 -22.15
N PRO A 270 -1.47 -24.68 -21.02
CA PRO A 270 -2.89 -24.94 -20.89
C PRO A 270 -3.72 -24.10 -21.84
N VAL A 271 -4.63 -24.73 -22.58
CA VAL A 271 -5.60 -24.04 -23.44
C VAL A 271 -6.44 -23.10 -22.60
N THR A 272 -6.43 -21.81 -22.94
CA THR A 272 -7.19 -20.78 -22.23
C THR A 272 -8.24 -20.17 -23.14
N LYS A 273 -9.49 -20.11 -22.67
CA LYS A 273 -10.59 -19.46 -23.38
C LYS A 273 -11.23 -18.36 -22.56
N LEU A 274 -11.60 -17.26 -23.22
CA LEU A 274 -12.38 -16.18 -22.62
C LEU A 274 -13.84 -16.62 -22.48
N LYS A 275 -14.32 -16.81 -21.24
CA LYS A 275 -15.71 -17.16 -20.98
C LYS A 275 -16.33 -16.29 -19.89
N HIS A 276 -17.67 -16.15 -19.93
CA HIS A 276 -18.40 -15.65 -18.76
C HIS A 276 -18.41 -16.72 -17.67
N LEU A 277 -18.18 -16.31 -16.43
CA LEU A 277 -18.29 -17.20 -15.29
C LEU A 277 -19.75 -17.62 -15.06
N SER A 278 -19.95 -18.86 -14.65
CA SER A 278 -21.24 -19.34 -14.17
C SER A 278 -21.65 -18.65 -12.85
N LYS A 279 -22.92 -18.69 -12.51
CA LYS A 279 -23.42 -18.17 -11.23
C LYS A 279 -22.71 -18.80 -10.02
N ASN A 280 -22.37 -20.09 -10.11
CA ASN A 280 -21.66 -20.79 -9.05
C ASN A 280 -20.22 -20.29 -8.92
N GLU A 281 -19.48 -20.17 -10.01
CA GLU A 281 -18.11 -19.62 -10.01
C GLU A 281 -18.08 -18.19 -9.46
N ILE A 282 -19.04 -17.34 -9.84
CA ILE A 282 -19.16 -15.96 -9.32
C ILE A 282 -19.40 -15.99 -7.82
N ASN A 283 -20.34 -16.84 -7.35
CA ASN A 283 -20.65 -16.94 -5.93
C ASN A 283 -19.45 -17.38 -5.11
N LEU A 284 -18.70 -18.38 -5.59
CA LEU A 284 -17.48 -18.85 -4.93
C LEU A 284 -16.43 -17.73 -4.81
N ARG A 285 -16.11 -17.04 -5.90
CA ARG A 285 -15.12 -15.93 -5.89
C ARG A 285 -15.55 -14.78 -4.98
N VAL A 286 -16.85 -14.46 -4.93
CA VAL A 286 -17.37 -13.41 -4.06
C VAL A 286 -17.22 -13.82 -2.59
N HIS A 287 -17.55 -15.04 -2.23
CA HIS A 287 -17.42 -15.53 -0.86
C HIS A 287 -15.95 -15.68 -0.43
N GLU A 288 -15.07 -16.16 -1.33
CA GLU A 288 -13.64 -16.23 -1.09
C GLU A 288 -13.06 -14.83 -0.77
N ALA A 289 -13.36 -13.83 -1.62
CA ALA A 289 -12.92 -12.46 -1.37
C ALA A 289 -13.52 -11.85 -0.09
N ALA A 290 -14.81 -12.13 0.17
CA ALA A 290 -15.48 -11.67 1.37
C ALA A 290 -14.86 -12.26 2.65
N ARG A 291 -14.45 -13.52 2.61
CA ARG A 291 -13.79 -14.23 3.69
C ARG A 291 -12.39 -13.68 3.99
N ILE A 292 -11.57 -13.52 2.95
CA ILE A 292 -10.24 -12.92 3.07
C ILE A 292 -10.32 -11.55 3.78
N LEU A 293 -11.36 -10.78 3.48
CA LEU A 293 -11.59 -9.44 4.01
C LEU A 293 -12.45 -9.38 5.27
N GLN A 294 -12.96 -10.53 5.76
CA GLN A 294 -13.83 -10.61 6.92
C GLN A 294 -15.10 -9.73 6.79
N ILE A 295 -15.76 -9.78 5.61
CA ILE A 295 -16.98 -9.02 5.30
C ILE A 295 -18.16 -9.92 4.89
N GLU A 296 -18.10 -11.21 5.16
CA GLU A 296 -19.13 -12.19 4.78
C GLU A 296 -20.49 -11.84 5.38
N GLU A 297 -20.51 -11.39 6.63
CA GLU A 297 -21.72 -10.97 7.34
C GLU A 297 -22.39 -9.72 6.72
N TYR A 298 -21.65 -8.95 5.90
CA TYR A 298 -22.16 -7.71 5.29
C TYR A 298 -22.62 -7.89 3.85
N LEU A 299 -22.54 -9.09 3.26
CA LEU A 299 -22.79 -9.34 1.83
C LEU A 299 -24.18 -8.85 1.36
N ASP A 300 -25.19 -8.93 2.20
CA ASP A 300 -26.55 -8.49 1.88
C ASP A 300 -26.80 -7.00 2.19
N ARG A 301 -25.87 -6.31 2.89
CA ARG A 301 -26.02 -4.91 3.25
C ARG A 301 -25.67 -3.98 2.07
N LYS A 302 -26.23 -2.78 2.09
CA LYS A 302 -25.86 -1.71 1.14
C LYS A 302 -24.74 -0.85 1.73
N PRO A 303 -23.91 -0.19 0.90
CA PRO A 303 -22.78 0.64 1.33
C PRO A 303 -23.13 1.71 2.38
N LYS A 304 -24.34 2.27 2.34
CA LYS A 304 -24.81 3.26 3.32
C LYS A 304 -24.93 2.71 4.75
N ALA A 305 -25.07 1.39 4.90
CA ALA A 305 -25.20 0.73 6.20
C ALA A 305 -23.83 0.22 6.73
N LEU A 306 -22.72 0.62 6.12
CA LEU A 306 -21.38 0.21 6.47
C LEU A 306 -20.57 1.36 7.08
N SER A 307 -19.66 1.01 8.01
CA SER A 307 -18.63 1.94 8.48
C SER A 307 -17.61 2.30 7.39
N GLY A 308 -16.75 3.30 7.62
CA GLY A 308 -15.68 3.67 6.69
C GLY A 308 -14.78 2.50 6.32
N GLY A 309 -14.27 1.77 7.31
CA GLY A 309 -13.41 0.60 7.09
C GLY A 309 -14.10 -0.57 6.40
N GLN A 310 -15.39 -0.81 6.72
CA GLN A 310 -16.17 -1.83 6.01
C GLN A 310 -16.36 -1.46 4.53
N ARG A 311 -16.64 -0.19 4.22
CA ARG A 311 -16.71 0.28 2.81
C ARG A 311 -15.39 0.09 2.09
N GLN A 312 -14.28 0.37 2.75
CA GLN A 312 -12.94 0.16 2.19
C GLN A 312 -12.67 -1.32 1.90
N ARG A 313 -12.97 -2.23 2.85
CA ARG A 313 -12.85 -3.67 2.61
C ARG A 313 -13.68 -4.13 1.41
N VAL A 314 -14.88 -3.59 1.22
CA VAL A 314 -15.68 -3.87 0.02
C VAL A 314 -14.99 -3.36 -1.25
N ALA A 315 -14.36 -2.18 -1.23
CA ALA A 315 -13.61 -1.66 -2.38
C ALA A 315 -12.38 -2.53 -2.72
N LEU A 316 -11.66 -2.99 -1.69
CA LEU A 316 -10.58 -3.97 -1.85
C LEU A 316 -11.10 -5.29 -2.43
N GLY A 317 -12.24 -5.78 -1.94
CA GLY A 317 -12.88 -7.00 -2.44
C GLY A 317 -13.23 -6.94 -3.92
N ARG A 318 -13.69 -5.78 -4.41
CA ARG A 318 -13.93 -5.56 -5.85
C ARG A 318 -12.65 -5.70 -6.70
N ALA A 319 -11.50 -5.35 -6.13
CA ALA A 319 -10.21 -5.54 -6.78
C ALA A 319 -9.79 -7.02 -6.74
N ILE A 320 -9.94 -7.68 -5.60
CA ILE A 320 -9.51 -9.07 -5.38
C ILE A 320 -10.27 -10.05 -6.27
N VAL A 321 -11.60 -9.95 -6.37
CA VAL A 321 -12.43 -10.89 -7.15
C VAL A 321 -12.00 -10.99 -8.62
N ARG A 322 -11.28 -10.00 -9.15
CA ARG A 322 -10.76 -9.98 -10.52
C ARG A 322 -9.49 -10.82 -10.70
N HIS A 323 -8.81 -11.22 -9.61
CA HIS A 323 -7.48 -11.84 -9.64
C HIS A 323 -6.49 -11.05 -10.51
N ALA A 324 -6.54 -9.72 -10.42
CA ALA A 324 -5.61 -8.86 -11.13
C ALA A 324 -4.18 -9.08 -10.64
N LYS A 325 -3.21 -9.02 -11.55
CA LYS A 325 -1.79 -9.18 -11.22
C LYS A 325 -1.17 -7.90 -10.64
N VAL A 326 -1.76 -6.74 -10.93
CA VAL A 326 -1.31 -5.42 -10.45
C VAL A 326 -2.46 -4.72 -9.73
N PHE A 327 -2.19 -4.31 -8.49
CA PHE A 327 -3.11 -3.52 -7.66
C PHE A 327 -2.63 -2.08 -7.60
N LEU A 328 -3.51 -1.16 -7.96
CA LEU A 328 -3.31 0.28 -7.88
C LEU A 328 -4.20 0.85 -6.77
N MET A 329 -3.64 1.56 -5.80
CA MET A 329 -4.37 2.10 -4.66
C MET A 329 -4.11 3.60 -4.53
N ASP A 330 -5.15 4.42 -4.74
CA ASP A 330 -5.07 5.89 -4.66
C ASP A 330 -5.58 6.36 -3.30
N GLU A 331 -4.69 6.64 -2.36
CA GLU A 331 -4.96 7.10 -0.97
C GLU A 331 -6.09 6.34 -0.26
N PRO A 332 -6.07 4.99 -0.23
CA PRO A 332 -7.23 4.23 0.22
C PRO A 332 -7.55 4.39 1.71
N LEU A 333 -6.59 4.86 2.54
CA LEU A 333 -6.75 5.00 4.00
C LEU A 333 -7.06 6.44 4.44
N SER A 334 -7.09 7.42 3.53
CA SER A 334 -7.23 8.84 3.86
C SER A 334 -8.53 9.19 4.61
N ASN A 335 -9.60 8.44 4.38
CA ASN A 335 -10.93 8.70 4.94
C ASN A 335 -11.22 7.89 6.23
N LEU A 336 -10.20 7.29 6.86
CA LEU A 336 -10.34 6.49 8.07
C LEU A 336 -9.80 7.22 9.31
N ASP A 337 -10.39 6.89 10.46
CA ASP A 337 -9.84 7.30 11.76
C ASP A 337 -8.48 6.62 12.05
N ALA A 338 -7.71 7.19 12.99
CA ALA A 338 -6.34 6.76 13.28
C ALA A 338 -6.25 5.28 13.70
N LYS A 339 -7.16 4.80 14.54
CA LYS A 339 -7.16 3.40 15.04
C LYS A 339 -7.42 2.42 13.91
N LEU A 340 -8.43 2.71 13.09
CA LEU A 340 -8.80 1.87 11.96
C LEU A 340 -7.74 1.89 10.87
N ARG A 341 -7.05 3.03 10.64
CA ARG A 341 -5.95 3.16 9.70
C ARG A 341 -4.79 2.22 10.05
N VAL A 342 -4.42 2.13 11.34
CA VAL A 342 -3.37 1.19 11.80
C VAL A 342 -3.74 -0.26 11.49
N GLN A 343 -4.98 -0.66 11.79
CA GLN A 343 -5.47 -2.00 11.50
C GLN A 343 -5.46 -2.29 9.99
N MET A 344 -5.98 -1.36 9.18
CA MET A 344 -6.10 -1.54 7.73
C MET A 344 -4.74 -1.60 7.02
N ARG A 345 -3.71 -0.91 7.51
CA ARG A 345 -2.33 -1.05 6.99
C ARG A 345 -1.86 -2.50 7.07
N SER A 346 -1.98 -3.11 8.24
CA SER A 346 -1.58 -4.51 8.44
C SER A 346 -2.38 -5.47 7.55
N GLU A 347 -3.68 -5.21 7.37
CA GLU A 347 -4.54 -6.02 6.49
C GLU A 347 -4.13 -5.90 5.01
N ILE A 348 -3.82 -4.69 4.53
CA ILE A 348 -3.38 -4.48 3.14
C ILE A 348 -2.03 -5.19 2.88
N VAL A 349 -1.08 -5.11 3.81
CA VAL A 349 0.21 -5.82 3.68
C VAL A 349 0.00 -7.33 3.67
N ARG A 350 -0.83 -7.86 4.57
CA ARG A 350 -1.18 -9.29 4.58
C ARG A 350 -1.82 -9.71 3.26
N LEU A 351 -2.79 -8.94 2.77
CA LEU A 351 -3.47 -9.21 1.52
C LEU A 351 -2.52 -9.21 0.31
N HIS A 352 -1.59 -8.26 0.26
CA HIS A 352 -0.55 -8.23 -0.77
C HIS A 352 0.27 -9.53 -0.78
N ASN A 353 0.69 -9.99 0.40
CA ASN A 353 1.44 -11.24 0.55
C ASN A 353 0.62 -12.47 0.17
N ASP A 354 -0.63 -12.56 0.65
CA ASP A 354 -1.52 -13.70 0.39
C ASP A 354 -1.86 -13.84 -1.12
N LEU A 355 -2.05 -12.70 -1.81
CA LEU A 355 -2.35 -12.67 -3.24
C LEU A 355 -1.10 -12.74 -4.13
N ASN A 356 0.09 -12.60 -3.56
CA ASN A 356 1.35 -12.57 -4.27
C ASN A 356 1.31 -11.58 -5.48
N ALA A 357 0.72 -10.41 -5.27
CA ALA A 357 0.40 -9.42 -6.29
C ALA A 357 1.45 -8.29 -6.31
N THR A 358 1.63 -7.63 -7.45
CA THR A 358 2.40 -6.38 -7.53
C THR A 358 1.50 -5.22 -7.12
N THR A 359 1.92 -4.42 -6.13
CA THR A 359 1.09 -3.34 -5.58
C THR A 359 1.75 -1.99 -5.76
N ILE A 360 1.02 -1.01 -6.29
CA ILE A 360 1.43 0.39 -6.38
C ILE A 360 0.44 1.22 -5.57
N TYR A 361 0.94 1.82 -4.51
CA TYR A 361 0.16 2.51 -3.49
C TYR A 361 0.53 3.99 -3.45
N VAL A 362 -0.45 4.87 -3.46
CA VAL A 362 -0.26 6.32 -3.33
C VAL A 362 -0.72 6.76 -1.95
N THR A 363 0.09 7.55 -1.28
CA THR A 363 -0.26 8.19 0.00
C THR A 363 0.45 9.53 0.17
N HIS A 364 -0.05 10.35 1.08
CA HIS A 364 0.66 11.51 1.62
C HIS A 364 1.17 11.24 3.05
N ASP A 365 0.85 10.08 3.64
CA ASP A 365 1.27 9.68 4.99
C ASP A 365 2.60 8.91 4.91
N GLN A 366 3.65 9.52 5.50
CA GLN A 366 4.97 8.89 5.55
C GLN A 366 5.00 7.60 6.39
N THR A 367 4.12 7.48 7.40
CA THR A 367 4.05 6.27 8.23
C THR A 367 3.53 5.10 7.43
N GLU A 368 2.56 5.32 6.55
CA GLU A 368 2.08 4.29 5.60
C GLU A 368 3.22 3.84 4.69
N ALA A 369 3.94 4.81 4.08
CA ALA A 369 5.06 4.50 3.20
C ALA A 369 6.16 3.71 3.92
N MET A 370 6.57 4.14 5.11
CA MET A 370 7.64 3.51 5.89
C MET A 370 7.29 2.11 6.41
N THR A 371 6.01 1.82 6.65
CA THR A 371 5.58 0.55 7.25
C THR A 371 5.11 -0.50 6.26
N MET A 372 4.69 -0.10 5.05
CA MET A 372 4.08 -1.01 4.07
C MET A 372 4.97 -1.29 2.86
N ALA A 373 5.85 -0.36 2.49
CA ALA A 373 6.60 -0.43 1.25
C ALA A 373 7.78 -1.41 1.29
N THR A 374 7.99 -2.13 0.19
CA THR A 374 9.29 -2.74 -0.13
C THR A 374 10.25 -1.68 -0.66
N ARG A 375 9.76 -0.77 -1.53
CA ARG A 375 10.44 0.46 -1.96
C ARG A 375 9.49 1.64 -1.96
N ILE A 376 10.04 2.81 -1.65
CA ILE A 376 9.34 4.10 -1.66
C ILE A 376 9.88 4.94 -2.82
N VAL A 377 8.98 5.64 -3.50
CA VAL A 377 9.27 6.68 -4.48
C VAL A 377 8.83 8.01 -3.91
N ILE A 378 9.79 8.86 -3.53
CA ILE A 378 9.49 10.20 -3.02
C ILE A 378 9.39 11.17 -4.19
N MET A 379 8.28 11.90 -4.26
CA MET A 379 7.99 12.85 -5.34
C MET A 379 7.85 14.28 -4.83
N LYS A 380 8.37 15.25 -5.59
CA LYS A 380 8.18 16.69 -5.37
C LYS A 380 8.00 17.38 -6.71
N LEU A 381 6.92 18.14 -6.88
CA LEU A 381 6.65 18.96 -8.08
C LEU A 381 6.83 18.19 -9.40
N GLY A 382 6.31 16.98 -9.48
CA GLY A 382 6.35 16.13 -10.67
C GLY A 382 7.65 15.34 -10.87
N HIS A 383 8.67 15.55 -10.06
CA HIS A 383 9.96 14.88 -10.14
C HIS A 383 10.15 13.83 -9.05
N ILE A 384 10.82 12.74 -9.39
CA ILE A 384 11.32 11.77 -8.41
C ILE A 384 12.51 12.42 -7.67
N GLN A 385 12.44 12.41 -6.34
CA GLN A 385 13.52 12.89 -5.49
C GLN A 385 14.46 11.77 -5.05
N GLN A 386 13.88 10.63 -4.70
CA GLN A 386 14.61 9.43 -4.32
C GLN A 386 13.73 8.18 -4.47
N ILE A 387 14.36 7.07 -4.85
CA ILE A 387 13.79 5.72 -4.80
C ILE A 387 14.69 4.87 -3.93
N GLY A 388 14.11 4.12 -2.99
CA GLY A 388 14.86 3.23 -2.12
C GLY A 388 13.97 2.46 -1.15
N THR A 389 14.54 1.56 -0.39
CA THR A 389 13.88 0.91 0.74
C THR A 389 13.57 1.94 1.83
N PRO A 390 12.58 1.71 2.72
CA PRO A 390 12.31 2.60 3.84
C PRO A 390 13.56 2.93 4.67
N SER A 391 14.40 1.92 4.94
CA SER A 391 15.65 2.09 5.69
C SER A 391 16.69 2.97 4.98
N GLU A 392 16.87 2.78 3.66
CA GLU A 392 17.79 3.58 2.86
C GLU A 392 17.37 5.05 2.84
N ILE A 393 16.09 5.32 2.56
CA ILE A 393 15.56 6.69 2.50
C ILE A 393 15.68 7.41 3.83
N TYR A 394 15.43 6.70 4.94
CA TYR A 394 15.54 7.27 6.28
C TYR A 394 16.97 7.58 6.67
N ARG A 395 17.89 6.63 6.40
CA ARG A 395 19.30 6.72 6.82
C ARG A 395 20.17 7.50 5.86
N ASN A 396 19.87 7.46 4.57
CA ASN A 396 20.68 8.05 3.52
C ASN A 396 19.80 8.93 2.60
N PRO A 397 19.23 10.02 3.11
CA PRO A 397 18.40 10.91 2.29
C PRO A 397 19.25 11.56 1.17
N ALA A 398 18.74 11.56 -0.07
CA ALA A 398 19.47 12.08 -1.20
C ALA A 398 19.64 13.62 -1.17
N ASN A 399 18.70 14.31 -0.54
CA ASN A 399 18.69 15.77 -0.47
C ASN A 399 17.92 16.28 0.77
N LEU A 400 17.99 17.59 0.97
CA LEU A 400 17.37 18.31 2.07
C LEU A 400 15.85 18.07 2.15
N PHE A 401 15.19 18.02 0.97
CA PHE A 401 13.75 17.77 0.92
C PHE A 401 13.39 16.38 1.45
N VAL A 402 14.08 15.34 1.00
CA VAL A 402 13.84 13.95 1.46
C VAL A 402 14.07 13.83 2.97
N ALA A 403 15.17 14.41 3.46
CA ALA A 403 15.53 14.40 4.87
C ALA A 403 14.47 15.08 5.77
N GLY A 404 13.92 16.21 5.30
CA GLY A 404 12.89 16.96 6.02
C GLY A 404 11.49 16.39 5.86
N PHE A 405 11.23 15.67 4.76
CA PHE A 405 9.93 15.07 4.50
C PHE A 405 9.75 13.76 5.26
N ILE A 406 10.81 12.97 5.44
CA ILE A 406 10.77 11.65 6.11
C ILE A 406 11.26 11.77 7.56
N GLY A 407 10.37 11.46 8.48
CA GLY A 407 10.57 11.50 9.93
C GLY A 407 9.48 12.30 10.64
N SER A 408 9.05 11.85 11.81
CA SER A 408 8.07 12.54 12.66
C SER A 408 8.54 12.53 14.11
N PRO A 409 9.01 13.68 14.62
CA PRO A 409 9.16 14.98 13.95
C PRO A 409 10.18 15.00 12.81
N ALA A 410 10.13 16.05 11.97
CA ALA A 410 11.08 16.25 10.89
C ALA A 410 12.52 16.48 11.37
N MET A 411 13.51 16.23 10.51
CA MET A 411 14.92 16.52 10.79
C MET A 411 15.11 18.02 11.06
N ASN A 412 15.96 18.35 12.04
CA ASN A 412 16.39 19.72 12.31
C ASN A 412 17.47 20.13 11.31
N PHE A 413 17.44 21.39 10.82
CA PHE A 413 18.40 21.91 9.85
C PHE A 413 19.00 23.23 10.31
N PHE A 414 20.35 23.30 10.37
CA PHE A 414 21.10 24.47 10.81
C PHE A 414 22.18 24.83 9.80
N ASN A 415 22.22 26.09 9.37
CA ASN A 415 23.29 26.57 8.53
C ASN A 415 24.58 26.69 9.34
N ALA A 416 25.70 26.31 8.73
CA ALA A 416 27.00 26.40 9.38
C ALA A 416 28.09 26.68 8.34
N ASP A 417 29.14 27.38 8.77
CA ASP A 417 30.40 27.49 8.03
C ASP A 417 31.29 26.31 8.41
N TYR A 418 31.83 25.62 7.41
CA TYR A 418 32.76 24.50 7.60
C TYR A 418 34.17 24.87 7.28
N LYS A 419 35.09 24.64 8.21
CA LYS A 419 36.54 24.80 8.00
C LYS A 419 37.30 23.80 8.90
N ASP A 420 38.25 23.09 8.30
CA ASP A 420 39.21 22.22 9.00
C ASP A 420 38.57 21.26 9.99
N GLY A 421 37.46 20.61 9.61
CA GLY A 421 36.72 19.68 10.47
C GLY A 421 35.79 20.32 11.50
N ILE A 422 35.63 21.64 11.47
CA ILE A 422 34.82 22.38 12.45
C ILE A 422 33.63 23.04 11.75
N LEU A 423 32.45 22.80 12.28
CA LEU A 423 31.23 23.55 11.96
C LEU A 423 31.16 24.77 12.89
N THR A 424 30.97 25.94 12.33
CA THR A 424 30.79 27.20 13.08
C THR A 424 29.41 27.76 12.73
N PHE A 425 28.60 28.00 13.76
CA PHE A 425 27.24 28.51 13.62
C PHE A 425 27.21 30.05 13.80
N GLU A 426 26.11 30.70 13.44
CA GLU A 426 25.95 32.18 13.54
C GLU A 426 26.10 32.70 14.97
N ASP A 427 25.65 31.93 15.99
CA ASP A 427 25.82 32.23 17.40
C ASP A 427 27.24 31.98 17.92
N LYS A 428 28.19 31.65 17.01
CA LYS A 428 29.60 31.30 17.28
C LYS A 428 29.81 29.97 18.00
N THR A 429 28.77 29.16 18.21
CA THR A 429 28.92 27.78 18.65
C THR A 429 29.76 27.01 17.61
N LYS A 430 30.66 26.15 18.12
CA LYS A 430 31.55 25.34 17.29
C LYS A 430 31.38 23.87 17.64
N ILE A 431 31.21 23.05 16.60
CA ILE A 431 31.15 21.59 16.73
C ILE A 431 32.24 20.99 15.85
N LYS A 432 33.17 20.25 16.47
CA LYS A 432 34.21 19.52 15.75
C LYS A 432 33.67 18.19 15.29
N LEU A 433 33.76 17.93 14.00
CA LEU A 433 33.35 16.64 13.42
C LEU A 433 34.47 15.61 13.58
N PRO A 434 34.15 14.36 13.95
CA PRO A 434 35.12 13.27 13.96
C PRO A 434 35.66 13.00 12.56
N ASP A 435 36.97 12.70 12.43
CA ASP A 435 37.60 12.37 11.14
C ASP A 435 36.91 11.18 10.44
N ALA A 436 36.43 10.21 11.22
CA ALA A 436 35.68 9.07 10.72
C ALA A 436 34.36 9.45 10.03
N VAL A 437 33.73 10.55 10.41
CA VAL A 437 32.50 11.08 9.79
C VAL A 437 32.83 11.81 8.49
N ILE A 438 33.90 12.60 8.50
CA ILE A 438 34.37 13.34 7.31
C ILE A 438 34.86 12.35 6.22
N ASN A 439 35.59 11.33 6.63
CA ASN A 439 36.08 10.22 5.79
C ASN A 439 36.65 10.65 4.41
N GLY A 440 37.44 11.73 4.40
CA GLY A 440 38.09 12.27 3.20
C GLY A 440 37.16 12.88 2.14
N LYS A 441 35.86 13.05 2.45
CA LYS A 441 34.91 13.70 1.54
C LYS A 441 35.19 15.19 1.40
N PHE A 442 34.98 15.72 0.20
CA PHE A 442 34.97 17.16 0.00
C PHE A 442 33.73 17.79 0.64
N ILE A 443 33.94 18.74 1.54
CA ILE A 443 32.87 19.47 2.21
C ILE A 443 33.01 20.95 1.83
N PRO A 444 31.98 21.58 1.23
CA PRO A 444 31.96 22.99 0.94
C PRO A 444 32.10 23.84 2.22
N SER A 445 32.56 25.10 2.05
CA SER A 445 32.73 26.05 3.17
C SER A 445 31.40 26.43 3.85
N LYS A 446 30.27 26.30 3.15
CA LYS A 446 28.93 26.56 3.68
C LYS A 446 28.08 25.30 3.51
N VAL A 447 27.52 24.84 4.60
CA VAL A 447 26.75 23.61 4.66
C VAL A 447 25.49 23.77 5.52
N ILE A 448 24.57 22.84 5.38
CA ILE A 448 23.42 22.67 6.27
C ILE A 448 23.67 21.40 7.09
N LEU A 449 23.75 21.55 8.40
CA LEU A 449 23.74 20.41 9.32
C LEU A 449 22.32 19.90 9.50
N GLY A 450 22.08 18.62 9.24
CA GLY A 450 20.85 17.89 9.54
C GLY A 450 21.02 16.96 10.74
N VAL A 451 20.13 17.09 11.72
CA VAL A 451 20.11 16.21 12.91
C VAL A 451 18.69 15.76 13.17
N ARG A 452 18.45 14.45 13.30
CA ARG A 452 17.14 13.95 13.65
C ARG A 452 16.81 14.19 15.12
N PRO A 453 15.53 14.42 15.49
CA PRO A 453 15.14 14.65 16.88
C PRO A 453 15.57 13.55 17.86
N GLU A 454 15.52 12.28 17.41
CA GLU A 454 15.93 11.10 18.20
C GLU A 454 17.45 10.91 18.32
N ASP A 455 18.23 11.62 17.52
CA ASP A 455 19.70 11.61 17.57
C ASP A 455 20.25 12.81 18.38
N ILE A 456 19.36 13.52 19.09
CA ILE A 456 19.67 14.55 20.08
C ILE A 456 19.43 13.95 21.47
N HIS A 457 20.50 13.75 22.22
CA HIS A 457 20.47 13.04 23.50
C HIS A 457 20.75 13.98 24.71
N PRO A 458 20.41 13.59 25.95
CA PRO A 458 20.79 14.34 27.16
C PRO A 458 22.30 14.56 27.26
N GLY A 459 22.70 15.77 27.65
CA GLY A 459 24.11 16.17 27.72
C GLY A 459 24.91 15.58 28.90
N ASP A 460 24.29 14.72 29.72
CA ASP A 460 24.91 13.97 30.81
C ASP A 460 24.96 12.46 30.55
N GLY A 461 24.47 12.01 29.37
CA GLY A 461 24.38 10.61 28.97
C GLY A 461 25.68 10.02 28.38
N GLU A 462 25.57 8.79 27.88
CA GLU A 462 26.67 8.07 27.24
C GLU A 462 27.15 8.75 25.96
N HIS A 463 26.24 9.23 25.12
CA HIS A 463 26.59 9.96 23.90
C HIS A 463 27.33 11.27 24.15
N ALA A 464 27.05 11.96 25.28
CA ALA A 464 27.76 13.17 25.66
C ALA A 464 29.23 12.89 26.09
N ARG A 465 29.52 11.69 26.56
CA ARG A 465 30.91 11.26 26.85
C ARG A 465 31.65 10.91 25.54
N GLU A 466 30.95 10.38 24.56
CA GLU A 466 31.54 10.05 23.27
C GLU A 466 31.78 11.30 22.40
N PHE A 467 30.83 12.27 22.43
CA PHE A 467 30.88 13.50 21.64
C PHE A 467 30.77 14.76 22.49
N PRO A 468 31.72 15.00 23.42
CA PRO A 468 31.67 16.15 24.31
C PRO A 468 31.68 17.50 23.57
N GLU A 469 32.26 17.57 22.38
CA GLU A 469 32.30 18.73 21.50
C GLU A 469 30.95 19.08 20.85
N SER A 470 29.97 18.20 20.93
CA SER A 470 28.62 18.44 20.41
C SER A 470 27.61 18.87 21.47
N ILE A 471 28.07 19.05 22.73
CA ILE A 471 27.20 19.47 23.84
C ILE A 471 26.84 20.95 23.65
N ILE A 472 25.53 21.22 23.65
CA ILE A 472 24.98 22.58 23.63
C ILE A 472 24.00 22.78 24.76
N GLU A 473 23.88 24.02 25.27
CA GLU A 473 22.87 24.40 26.24
C GLU A 473 21.67 25.01 25.52
N LEU A 474 20.49 24.48 25.82
CA LEU A 474 19.22 24.91 25.25
C LEU A 474 18.29 25.42 26.36
N LYS A 475 17.50 26.46 26.04
CA LYS A 475 16.40 26.91 26.89
C LYS A 475 15.09 26.32 26.38
N VAL A 476 14.42 25.52 27.18
CA VAL A 476 13.16 24.86 26.84
C VAL A 476 12.05 25.88 26.61
N LYS A 477 11.47 25.92 25.43
CA LYS A 477 10.30 26.75 25.10
C LYS A 477 8.99 25.99 25.31
N VAL A 478 8.95 24.72 24.85
CA VAL A 478 7.81 23.83 25.02
C VAL A 478 8.34 22.43 25.33
N ALA A 479 7.71 21.74 26.26
CA ALA A 479 7.96 20.34 26.57
C ALA A 479 6.66 19.55 26.41
N GLU A 480 6.52 18.81 25.32
CA GLU A 480 5.34 17.98 25.03
C GLU A 480 5.60 16.55 25.53
N LEU A 481 4.87 16.13 26.57
CA LEU A 481 4.94 14.76 27.07
C LEU A 481 4.05 13.83 26.25
N LEU A 482 4.66 12.91 25.53
CA LEU A 482 3.99 11.89 24.74
C LEU A 482 4.27 10.48 25.31
N GLY A 483 3.64 10.20 26.44
CA GLY A 483 3.81 8.93 27.15
C GLY A 483 5.21 8.76 27.72
N SER A 484 6.07 7.97 27.10
CA SER A 484 7.44 7.68 27.54
C SER A 484 8.50 8.67 27.06
N GLU A 485 8.12 9.68 26.27
CA GLU A 485 9.06 10.59 25.61
C GLU A 485 8.58 12.04 25.71
N TYR A 486 9.55 12.96 25.77
CA TYR A 486 9.33 14.39 25.59
C TYR A 486 9.74 14.83 24.19
N PHE A 487 8.93 15.65 23.54
CA PHE A 487 9.37 16.49 22.43
C PHE A 487 9.68 17.87 23.01
N ILE A 488 10.98 18.18 23.04
CA ILE A 488 11.50 19.45 23.57
C ILE A 488 11.70 20.41 22.42
N HIS A 489 10.97 21.52 22.44
CA HIS A 489 11.13 22.62 21.51
C HIS A 489 12.01 23.70 22.13
N SER A 490 13.02 24.11 21.40
CA SER A 490 13.98 25.13 21.81
C SER A 490 14.48 25.93 20.61
N ASP A 491 15.24 26.98 20.82
CA ASP A 491 15.98 27.66 19.76
C ASP A 491 17.45 27.25 19.77
N PHE A 492 17.95 26.98 18.59
CA PHE A 492 19.37 26.86 18.32
C PHE A 492 19.72 27.56 17.01
N ASN A 493 20.70 28.44 17.04
CA ASN A 493 21.17 29.18 15.88
C ASN A 493 20.02 29.93 15.13
N GLY A 494 19.10 30.56 15.88
CA GLY A 494 17.95 31.30 15.34
C GLY A 494 16.84 30.45 14.71
N LYS A 495 16.93 29.12 14.78
CA LYS A 495 15.93 28.18 14.27
C LYS A 495 15.35 27.33 15.38
N ASN A 496 14.10 26.88 15.20
CA ASN A 496 13.48 25.92 16.11
C ASN A 496 14.22 24.59 16.05
N LEU A 497 14.59 24.07 17.21
CA LEU A 497 15.17 22.74 17.40
C LEU A 497 14.14 21.87 18.12
N ILE A 498 13.92 20.66 17.63
CA ILE A 498 13.10 19.65 18.28
C ILE A 498 14.02 18.50 18.70
N ALA A 499 14.07 18.21 20.00
CA ALA A 499 14.75 17.02 20.52
C ALA A 499 13.71 16.02 21.05
N LYS A 500 13.93 14.74 20.77
CA LYS A 500 13.12 13.63 21.28
C LYS A 500 13.90 12.93 22.39
N ILE A 501 13.47 13.13 23.65
CA ILE A 501 14.18 12.69 24.84
C ILE A 501 13.27 11.80 25.69
N GLU A 502 13.81 10.73 26.28
CA GLU A 502 13.08 9.86 27.22
C GLU A 502 12.57 10.64 28.45
N ALA A 503 11.32 10.38 28.84
CA ALA A 503 10.65 11.06 29.94
C ALA A 503 11.07 10.47 31.32
N ASN A 504 12.36 10.42 31.60
CA ASN A 504 12.90 9.90 32.85
C ASN A 504 12.75 10.87 34.06
N LYS A 505 12.61 12.16 33.77
CA LYS A 505 12.36 13.23 34.75
C LYS A 505 11.50 14.33 34.17
N PRO A 506 10.70 15.05 34.97
CA PRO A 506 9.96 16.22 34.48
C PRO A 506 10.91 17.29 33.94
N ILE A 507 10.54 17.91 32.83
CA ILE A 507 11.25 19.03 32.22
C ILE A 507 10.29 20.22 32.17
N ALA A 508 10.71 21.36 32.75
CA ALA A 508 9.91 22.56 32.83
C ALA A 508 10.18 23.53 31.65
N VAL A 509 9.17 24.34 31.32
CA VAL A 509 9.36 25.49 30.43
C VAL A 509 10.32 26.48 31.07
N ASP A 510 11.15 27.13 30.25
CA ASP A 510 12.24 28.02 30.66
C ASP A 510 13.44 27.36 31.36
N GLU A 511 13.40 26.05 31.60
CA GLU A 511 14.53 25.29 32.11
C GLU A 511 15.69 25.27 31.09
N LYS A 512 16.92 25.36 31.59
CA LYS A 512 18.13 25.18 30.79
C LYS A 512 18.53 23.72 30.83
N ILE A 513 18.60 23.07 29.70
CA ILE A 513 19.02 21.68 29.54
C ILE A 513 20.27 21.61 28.67
N LYS A 514 21.14 20.66 28.96
CA LYS A 514 22.23 20.30 28.05
C LYS A 514 21.84 19.12 27.22
N VAL A 515 22.09 19.23 25.91
CA VAL A 515 21.90 18.15 24.95
C VAL A 515 23.16 17.97 24.12
N CYS A 516 23.34 16.79 23.54
CA CYS A 516 24.43 16.50 22.62
C CYS A 516 23.90 15.89 21.35
N PHE A 517 24.56 16.13 20.23
CA PHE A 517 24.26 15.52 18.94
C PHE A 517 25.06 14.23 18.77
N ASN A 518 24.40 13.16 18.30
CA ASN A 518 25.08 11.94 17.89
C ASN A 518 25.79 12.18 16.55
N LEU A 519 27.07 12.55 16.59
CA LEU A 519 27.83 12.94 15.40
C LEU A 519 28.03 11.80 14.38
N ARG A 520 27.73 10.55 14.71
CA ARG A 520 27.77 9.42 13.76
C ARG A 520 26.52 9.38 12.86
N LYS A 521 25.45 10.08 13.23
CA LYS A 521 24.15 10.04 12.56
C LYS A 521 23.69 11.40 12.03
N ILE A 522 24.57 12.39 12.05
CA ILE A 522 24.29 13.66 11.40
C ILE A 522 24.37 13.52 9.89
N HIS A 523 23.73 14.47 9.21
CA HIS A 523 23.86 14.64 7.77
C HIS A 523 24.38 16.04 7.46
N LEU A 524 25.21 16.15 6.43
CA LEU A 524 25.58 17.43 5.86
C LEU A 524 25.00 17.56 4.48
N PHE A 525 24.42 18.72 4.20
CA PHE A 525 23.89 19.06 2.89
C PHE A 525 24.62 20.28 2.34
N ASP A 526 24.87 20.26 1.04
CA ASP A 526 25.38 21.42 0.32
C ASP A 526 24.30 22.51 0.28
N ILE A 527 24.65 23.74 0.63
CA ILE A 527 23.67 24.83 0.76
C ILE A 527 23.10 25.29 -0.59
N GLU A 528 23.85 25.14 -1.69
CA GLU A 528 23.44 25.60 -3.02
C GLU A 528 22.63 24.53 -3.77
N THR A 529 23.07 23.28 -3.70
CA THR A 529 22.45 22.17 -4.44
C THR A 529 21.42 21.41 -3.62
N GLU A 530 21.37 21.62 -2.31
CA GLU A 530 20.57 20.88 -1.32
C GLU A 530 20.85 19.36 -1.30
N LYS A 531 21.87 18.89 -2.02
CA LYS A 531 22.25 17.48 -2.04
C LYS A 531 22.93 17.06 -0.75
N CYS A 532 22.67 15.83 -0.33
CA CYS A 532 23.34 15.22 0.81
C CYS A 532 24.81 14.96 0.46
N ILE A 533 25.73 15.39 1.35
CA ILE A 533 27.16 15.11 1.26
C ILE A 533 27.47 13.77 1.92
N PHE A 534 26.85 13.52 3.11
CA PHE A 534 26.85 12.23 3.84
C PHE A 534 25.76 12.18 4.92
#